data_9076d1cee42ad66caef13c5290738892
#
_entry.id   9076d1cee42ad66caef13c5290738892
#
_cell.length_a   1.000
_cell.length_b   1.000
_cell.length_c   1.000
_cell.angle_alpha   90.00
_cell.angle_beta   90.00
_cell.angle_gamma   90.00
#
_symmetry.space_group_name_H-M   'P 1'
#
loop_
_entity.id
_entity.type
_entity.pdbx_description
1 polymer ?
#
loop_
_entity_poly.entity_id
_entity_poly.type
_entity_poly.pdbx_seq_one_letter_code
_entity_poly.pdbx_strand_id
1 'polypeptide(L)'
;MISIEGLSKTFDTQRNKPYLAITDIDLKVGDGEFVSILGPSGCGKSTLLYIVGGFVSPSTGAVLVDNKPVTGPGPDRGPVFQEFALFPWKTVLGNVMYGLLEQGQSRKDAEARARELLAMVNLTRYADFYPKELSGGMKQRVAICRTLAYRPKILLMDEPFGALDAHTRVRLQNDLLDIWERDRKTVLFVTHSVEEAVFLSDRVLVMTRAPGQVKEIITIDLPRPRNRAELLVNRKYQDYVVDIEKMMENPADEAH
;
A
#
# COMPACT_ATOMS: atom_id res chain seq x y z
N MET A 1 -9.46 2.90 -12.53
CA MET A 1 -8.60 1.84 -13.12
C MET A 1 -7.17 2.35 -13.28
N ILE A 2 -6.15 1.52 -12.94
CA ILE A 2 -4.74 1.84 -13.15
C ILE A 2 -4.22 0.99 -14.33
N SER A 3 -3.49 1.61 -15.28
CA SER A 3 -2.73 0.91 -16.33
C SER A 3 -1.27 1.31 -16.22
N ILE A 4 -0.39 0.33 -16.17
CA ILE A 4 1.07 0.47 -16.19
C ILE A 4 1.52 -0.22 -17.47
N GLU A 5 2.29 0.49 -18.33
CA GLU A 5 2.58 0.07 -19.69
C GLU A 5 4.08 0.22 -19.98
N GLY A 6 4.79 -0.91 -20.15
CA GLY A 6 6.22 -1.00 -20.47
C GLY A 6 7.11 -0.17 -19.53
N LEU A 7 6.75 -0.15 -18.23
CA LEU A 7 7.34 0.78 -17.28
C LEU A 7 8.75 0.35 -16.87
N SER A 8 9.73 1.26 -17.03
CA SER A 8 11.08 1.05 -16.53
C SER A 8 11.61 2.27 -15.77
N LYS A 9 12.49 2.03 -14.81
CA LYS A 9 13.14 3.09 -14.04
C LYS A 9 14.62 2.80 -13.82
N THR A 10 15.42 3.74 -14.30
CA THR A 10 16.87 3.83 -14.01
C THR A 10 17.12 5.04 -13.14
N PHE A 11 17.92 4.90 -12.11
CA PHE A 11 18.41 5.99 -11.27
C PHE A 11 19.89 6.28 -11.60
N ASP A 12 20.23 7.56 -11.71
CA ASP A 12 21.61 7.98 -11.77
C ASP A 12 22.22 7.88 -10.37
N THR A 13 23.37 7.18 -10.26
CA THR A 13 24.07 7.08 -8.98
C THR A 13 25.24 8.07 -8.92
N GLN A 14 25.63 8.49 -7.73
CA GLN A 14 26.78 9.39 -7.50
C GLN A 14 28.10 8.86 -8.07
N ARG A 15 28.17 7.56 -8.41
CA ARG A 15 29.35 6.90 -8.99
C ARG A 15 29.32 6.80 -10.51
N ASN A 16 28.47 7.58 -11.19
CA ASN A 16 28.25 7.55 -12.66
C ASN A 16 27.93 6.16 -13.24
N LYS A 17 27.39 5.24 -12.42
CA LYS A 17 26.85 3.97 -12.89
C LYS A 17 25.33 4.00 -12.75
N PRO A 18 24.58 4.00 -13.85
CA PRO A 18 23.11 3.94 -13.79
C PRO A 18 22.67 2.65 -13.10
N TYR A 19 21.69 2.76 -12.21
CA TYR A 19 21.08 1.62 -11.51
C TYR A 19 19.68 1.39 -12.07
N LEU A 20 19.49 0.29 -12.79
CA LEU A 20 18.20 -0.14 -13.30
C LEU A 20 17.43 -0.81 -12.16
N ALA A 21 16.42 -0.13 -11.64
CA ALA A 21 15.64 -0.58 -10.50
C ALA A 21 14.51 -1.53 -10.92
N ILE A 22 13.75 -1.15 -11.95
CA ILE A 22 12.66 -1.96 -12.54
C ILE A 22 12.72 -1.84 -14.05
N THR A 23 12.26 -2.88 -14.74
CA THR A 23 12.23 -2.90 -16.21
C THR A 23 11.02 -3.65 -16.73
N ASP A 24 10.40 -3.08 -17.77
CA ASP A 24 9.32 -3.64 -18.57
C ASP A 24 8.16 -4.18 -17.71
N ILE A 25 7.64 -3.33 -16.83
CA ILE A 25 6.50 -3.68 -15.98
C ILE A 25 5.20 -3.34 -16.70
N ASP A 26 4.37 -4.36 -16.90
CA ASP A 26 2.99 -4.26 -17.37
C ASP A 26 2.03 -4.74 -16.29
N LEU A 27 1.07 -3.90 -15.90
CA LEU A 27 0.04 -4.23 -14.91
C LEU A 27 -1.22 -3.42 -15.15
N LYS A 28 -2.36 -4.10 -15.15
CA LYS A 28 -3.68 -3.46 -15.09
C LYS A 28 -4.36 -3.78 -13.77
N VAL A 29 -4.87 -2.76 -13.09
CA VAL A 29 -5.59 -2.90 -11.83
C VAL A 29 -7.00 -2.35 -12.01
N GLY A 30 -7.99 -3.16 -11.70
CA GLY A 30 -9.41 -2.81 -11.77
C GLY A 30 -9.84 -1.82 -10.67
N ASP A 31 -10.99 -1.19 -10.87
CA ASP A 31 -11.56 -0.35 -9.82
C ASP A 31 -12.02 -1.23 -8.64
N GLY A 32 -11.70 -0.79 -7.42
CA GLY A 32 -12.01 -1.50 -6.19
C GLY A 32 -11.21 -2.78 -5.98
N GLU A 33 -10.19 -3.05 -6.78
CA GLU A 33 -9.34 -4.23 -6.66
C GLU A 33 -8.23 -3.99 -5.62
N PHE A 34 -7.93 -5.01 -4.82
CA PHE A 34 -6.81 -5.02 -3.90
C PHE A 34 -5.67 -5.85 -4.50
N VAL A 35 -4.59 -5.20 -4.93
CA VAL A 35 -3.41 -5.86 -5.52
C VAL A 35 -2.20 -5.69 -4.62
N SER A 36 -1.62 -6.80 -4.19
CA SER A 36 -0.32 -6.80 -3.50
C SER A 36 0.83 -6.91 -4.49
N ILE A 37 1.92 -6.19 -4.19
CA ILE A 37 3.20 -6.27 -4.87
C ILE A 37 4.18 -6.94 -3.91
N LEU A 38 4.61 -8.14 -4.26
CA LEU A 38 5.48 -8.99 -3.46
C LEU A 38 6.81 -9.20 -4.19
N GLY A 39 7.90 -9.31 -3.45
CA GLY A 39 9.21 -9.57 -4.03
C GLY A 39 10.33 -9.34 -3.02
N PRO A 40 11.58 -9.76 -3.33
CA PRO A 40 12.73 -9.60 -2.45
C PRO A 40 13.02 -8.12 -2.12
N SER A 41 13.78 -7.88 -1.07
CA SER A 41 14.23 -6.54 -0.73
C SER A 41 15.09 -5.95 -1.85
N GLY A 42 14.86 -4.66 -2.18
CA GLY A 42 15.58 -3.96 -3.24
C GLY A 42 15.12 -4.25 -4.67
N CYS A 43 14.10 -5.08 -4.90
CA CYS A 43 13.62 -5.38 -6.26
C CYS A 43 12.78 -4.25 -6.92
N GLY A 44 12.60 -3.11 -6.26
CA GLY A 44 11.91 -1.97 -6.87
C GLY A 44 10.41 -1.83 -6.57
N LYS A 45 9.84 -2.57 -5.60
CA LYS A 45 8.42 -2.48 -5.20
C LYS A 45 7.99 -1.06 -4.84
N SER A 46 8.72 -0.42 -3.93
CA SER A 46 8.45 0.97 -3.53
C SER A 46 8.67 1.94 -4.69
N THR A 47 9.66 1.67 -5.57
CA THR A 47 9.86 2.47 -6.78
C THR A 47 8.64 2.42 -7.67
N LEU A 48 8.10 1.23 -7.94
CA LEU A 48 6.88 1.05 -8.72
C LEU A 48 5.70 1.80 -8.09
N LEU A 49 5.51 1.63 -6.77
CA LEU A 49 4.46 2.30 -6.02
C LEU A 49 4.57 3.83 -6.11
N TYR A 50 5.80 4.37 -5.98
CA TYR A 50 6.04 5.82 -6.03
C TYR A 50 5.87 6.40 -7.43
N ILE A 51 6.14 5.61 -8.48
CA ILE A 51 5.84 6.04 -9.86
C ILE A 51 4.32 6.11 -10.06
N VAL A 52 3.57 5.11 -9.59
CA VAL A 52 2.09 5.16 -9.64
C VAL A 52 1.55 6.36 -8.84
N GLY A 53 2.19 6.68 -7.72
CA GLY A 53 1.86 7.87 -6.91
C GLY A 53 2.20 9.21 -7.57
N GLY A 54 3.04 9.20 -8.61
CA GLY A 54 3.56 10.42 -9.25
C GLY A 54 4.67 11.12 -8.47
N PHE A 55 5.25 10.44 -7.46
CA PHE A 55 6.39 10.97 -6.68
C PHE A 55 7.72 10.79 -7.39
N VAL A 56 7.79 9.81 -8.29
CA VAL A 56 8.97 9.49 -9.11
C VAL A 56 8.52 9.37 -10.56
N SER A 57 9.24 10.02 -11.48
CA SER A 57 8.97 9.88 -12.91
C SER A 57 9.58 8.58 -13.44
N PRO A 58 8.91 7.84 -14.34
CA PRO A 58 9.51 6.69 -15.02
C PRO A 58 10.66 7.14 -15.95
N SER A 59 11.53 6.22 -16.31
CA SER A 59 12.53 6.44 -17.37
C SER A 59 11.97 6.14 -18.75
N THR A 60 11.15 5.06 -18.86
CA THR A 60 10.37 4.71 -20.06
C THR A 60 9.02 4.15 -19.64
N GLY A 61 8.10 4.05 -20.60
CA GLY A 61 6.74 3.61 -20.34
C GLY A 61 5.86 4.67 -19.71
N ALA A 62 4.67 4.29 -19.27
CA ALA A 62 3.70 5.21 -18.72
C ALA A 62 2.85 4.57 -17.63
N VAL A 63 2.31 5.40 -16.74
CA VAL A 63 1.23 5.05 -15.81
C VAL A 63 0.02 5.92 -16.13
N LEU A 64 -1.12 5.27 -16.30
CA LEU A 64 -2.40 5.94 -16.48
C LEU A 64 -3.34 5.62 -15.32
N VAL A 65 -4.05 6.62 -14.85
CA VAL A 65 -5.16 6.49 -13.90
C VAL A 65 -6.42 7.04 -14.57
N ASP A 66 -7.45 6.22 -14.69
CA ASP A 66 -8.67 6.54 -15.44
C ASP A 66 -8.37 7.07 -16.85
N ASN A 67 -7.45 6.42 -17.57
CA ASN A 67 -6.92 6.77 -18.91
C ASN A 67 -6.22 8.13 -18.97
N LYS A 68 -5.85 8.73 -17.85
CA LYS A 68 -5.08 9.98 -17.80
C LYS A 68 -3.66 9.69 -17.33
N PRO A 69 -2.63 10.20 -18.02
CA PRO A 69 -1.25 9.96 -17.61
C PRO A 69 -0.96 10.60 -16.25
N VAL A 70 -0.22 9.87 -15.42
CA VAL A 70 0.29 10.36 -14.14
C VAL A 70 1.52 11.20 -14.38
N THR A 71 1.41 12.51 -14.17
CA THR A 71 2.49 13.50 -14.35
C THR A 71 3.03 14.04 -13.02
N GLY A 72 2.38 13.73 -11.90
CA GLY A 72 2.76 14.16 -10.56
C GLY A 72 1.81 13.63 -9.48
N PRO A 73 2.07 13.96 -8.20
CA PRO A 73 1.16 13.61 -7.12
C PRO A 73 -0.23 14.23 -7.31
N GLY A 74 -1.26 13.54 -6.86
CA GLY A 74 -2.64 14.01 -6.98
C GLY A 74 -3.52 13.57 -5.81
N PRO A 75 -4.63 14.28 -5.53
CA PRO A 75 -5.54 13.97 -4.42
C PRO A 75 -6.33 12.66 -4.64
N ASP A 76 -6.33 12.14 -5.84
CA ASP A 76 -6.94 10.87 -6.24
C ASP A 76 -6.13 9.64 -5.75
N ARG A 77 -4.86 9.85 -5.37
CA ARG A 77 -3.92 8.82 -4.93
C ARG A 77 -3.45 9.11 -3.51
N GLY A 78 -3.79 8.21 -2.59
CA GLY A 78 -3.52 8.34 -1.16
C GLY A 78 -2.35 7.48 -0.71
N PRO A 79 -1.16 8.04 -0.43
CA PRO A 79 -0.03 7.27 0.05
C PRO A 79 -0.13 6.99 1.55
N VAL A 80 0.25 5.77 1.94
CA VAL A 80 0.55 5.36 3.31
C VAL A 80 1.98 4.83 3.29
N PHE A 81 2.90 5.61 3.83
CA PHE A 81 4.33 5.31 3.82
C PHE A 81 4.72 4.36 4.96
N GLN A 82 5.82 3.65 4.79
CA GLN A 82 6.44 2.80 5.80
C GLN A 82 6.79 3.58 7.07
N GLU A 83 7.38 4.76 6.92
CA GLU A 83 7.60 5.72 8.00
C GLU A 83 6.36 6.60 8.15
N PHE A 84 5.41 6.29 8.93
CA PHE A 84 4.12 6.94 9.21
C PHE A 84 3.91 8.36 8.64
N ALA A 85 4.97 9.14 8.44
CA ALA A 85 5.04 10.50 7.89
C ALA A 85 4.01 11.47 8.51
N LEU A 86 3.72 11.30 9.80
CA LEU A 86 2.81 12.19 10.54
C LEU A 86 3.49 13.54 10.79
N PHE A 87 2.70 14.61 10.75
CA PHE A 87 3.15 15.95 11.13
C PHE A 87 3.39 15.99 12.65
N PRO A 88 4.65 16.07 13.13
CA PRO A 88 4.96 15.96 14.55
C PRO A 88 4.43 17.13 15.38
N TRP A 89 4.18 18.27 14.75
CA TRP A 89 3.63 19.49 15.39
C TRP A 89 2.10 19.56 15.37
N LYS A 90 1.40 18.59 14.77
CA LYS A 90 -0.05 18.49 14.77
C LYS A 90 -0.50 17.38 15.71
N THR A 91 -1.63 17.57 16.37
CA THR A 91 -2.30 16.51 17.12
C THR A 91 -2.76 15.37 16.20
N VAL A 92 -3.18 14.25 16.74
CA VAL A 92 -3.81 13.14 16.01
C VAL A 92 -4.97 13.65 15.16
N LEU A 93 -5.90 14.38 15.78
CA LEU A 93 -7.03 15.00 15.09
C LEU A 93 -6.56 15.95 13.98
N GLY A 94 -5.59 16.80 14.28
CA GLY A 94 -5.02 17.74 13.31
C GLY A 94 -4.33 17.08 12.13
N ASN A 95 -3.69 15.92 12.34
CA ASN A 95 -3.13 15.11 11.26
C ASN A 95 -4.22 14.59 10.31
N VAL A 96 -5.30 14.03 10.87
CA VAL A 96 -6.40 13.46 10.06
C VAL A 96 -7.18 14.56 9.33
N MET A 97 -7.40 15.70 9.96
CA MET A 97 -8.10 16.83 9.35
C MET A 97 -7.33 17.51 8.22
N TYR A 98 -6.00 17.38 8.18
CA TYR A 98 -5.14 18.20 7.31
C TYR A 98 -5.57 18.15 5.83
N GLY A 99 -5.67 16.96 5.26
CA GLY A 99 -6.03 16.81 3.84
C GLY A 99 -7.44 17.33 3.49
N LEU A 100 -8.38 17.26 4.45
CA LEU A 100 -9.72 17.80 4.29
C LEU A 100 -9.74 19.33 4.22
N LEU A 101 -8.95 19.97 5.10
CA LEU A 101 -8.80 21.42 5.12
C LEU A 101 -8.11 21.93 3.87
N GLU A 102 -7.07 21.24 3.36
CA GLU A 102 -6.41 21.58 2.10
C GLU A 102 -7.35 21.45 0.89
N GLN A 103 -8.36 20.58 0.98
CA GLN A 103 -9.44 20.48 -0.03
C GLN A 103 -10.53 21.56 0.14
N GLY A 104 -10.37 22.50 1.07
CA GLY A 104 -11.30 23.60 1.29
C GLY A 104 -12.55 23.24 2.10
N GLN A 105 -12.58 22.08 2.77
CA GLN A 105 -13.71 21.74 3.65
C GLN A 105 -13.76 22.65 4.89
N SER A 106 -14.96 22.89 5.42
CA SER A 106 -15.11 23.63 6.66
C SER A 106 -14.42 22.88 7.82
N ARG A 107 -13.89 23.65 8.79
CA ARG A 107 -13.28 23.05 9.99
C ARG A 107 -14.23 22.11 10.72
N LYS A 108 -15.52 22.45 10.77
CA LYS A 108 -16.58 21.66 11.42
C LYS A 108 -16.76 20.29 10.74
N ASP A 109 -16.83 20.29 9.40
CA ASP A 109 -17.03 19.06 8.62
C ASP A 109 -15.76 18.18 8.64
N ALA A 110 -14.59 18.82 8.51
CA ALA A 110 -13.29 18.13 8.60
C ALA A 110 -13.11 17.47 9.98
N GLU A 111 -13.49 18.15 11.07
CA GLU A 111 -13.42 17.59 12.42
C GLU A 111 -14.40 16.44 12.61
N ALA A 112 -15.64 16.59 12.17
CA ALA A 112 -16.65 15.52 12.25
C ALA A 112 -16.17 14.25 11.53
N ARG A 113 -15.68 14.39 10.29
CA ARG A 113 -15.13 13.27 9.53
C ARG A 113 -13.89 12.65 10.16
N ALA A 114 -12.97 13.46 10.68
CA ALA A 114 -11.78 12.95 11.34
C ALA A 114 -12.12 12.17 12.62
N ARG A 115 -13.07 12.65 13.43
CA ARG A 115 -13.51 11.93 14.63
C ARG A 115 -14.21 10.62 14.30
N GLU A 116 -15.02 10.56 13.23
CA GLU A 116 -15.61 9.31 12.72
C GLU A 116 -14.52 8.28 12.42
N LEU A 117 -13.49 8.66 11.64
CA LEU A 117 -12.38 7.76 11.28
C LEU A 117 -11.57 7.32 12.50
N LEU A 118 -11.30 8.23 13.43
CA LEU A 118 -10.60 7.89 14.67
C LEU A 118 -11.42 6.92 15.55
N ALA A 119 -12.75 7.02 15.53
CA ALA A 119 -13.62 6.08 16.24
C ALA A 119 -13.55 4.68 15.62
N MET A 120 -13.51 4.57 14.29
CA MET A 120 -13.39 3.27 13.58
C MET A 120 -12.12 2.50 13.98
N VAL A 121 -11.03 3.22 14.28
CA VAL A 121 -9.74 2.61 14.67
C VAL A 121 -9.47 2.66 16.18
N ASN A 122 -10.49 2.97 17.00
CA ASN A 122 -10.42 3.05 18.47
C ASN A 122 -9.39 4.09 19.00
N LEU A 123 -9.24 5.23 18.32
CA LEU A 123 -8.33 6.31 18.71
C LEU A 123 -9.01 7.59 19.15
N THR A 124 -10.32 7.60 19.40
CA THR A 124 -11.09 8.79 19.79
C THR A 124 -10.49 9.51 21.01
N ARG A 125 -10.09 8.77 22.05
CA ARG A 125 -9.51 9.32 23.28
C ARG A 125 -8.11 9.94 23.10
N TYR A 126 -7.45 9.67 21.97
CA TYR A 126 -6.12 10.16 21.65
C TYR A 126 -6.14 11.33 20.64
N ALA A 127 -7.32 11.88 20.36
CA ALA A 127 -7.50 12.94 19.35
C ALA A 127 -6.58 14.15 19.56
N ASP A 128 -6.36 14.51 20.82
CA ASP A 128 -5.57 15.69 21.21
C ASP A 128 -4.08 15.38 21.50
N PHE A 129 -3.68 14.10 21.42
CA PHE A 129 -2.29 13.68 21.60
C PHE A 129 -1.45 14.00 20.35
N TYR A 130 -0.14 14.16 20.55
CA TYR A 130 0.84 14.33 19.48
C TYR A 130 1.46 13.00 19.06
N PRO A 131 2.00 12.88 17.83
CA PRO A 131 2.62 11.65 17.36
C PRO A 131 3.67 11.03 18.28
N LYS A 132 4.47 11.85 18.98
CA LYS A 132 5.50 11.40 19.92
C LYS A 132 4.96 10.60 21.12
N GLU A 133 3.67 10.76 21.44
CA GLU A 133 2.98 10.14 22.57
C GLU A 133 2.30 8.82 22.18
N LEU A 134 2.40 8.42 20.90
CA LEU A 134 1.72 7.25 20.36
C LEU A 134 2.67 6.06 20.17
N SER A 135 2.15 4.85 20.35
CA SER A 135 2.82 3.64 19.89
C SER A 135 2.92 3.57 18.36
N GLY A 136 3.79 2.70 17.83
CA GLY A 136 3.93 2.49 16.38
C GLY A 136 2.60 2.13 15.70
N GLY A 137 1.85 1.17 16.28
CA GLY A 137 0.54 0.78 15.75
C GLY A 137 -0.51 1.89 15.79
N MET A 138 -0.47 2.77 16.81
CA MET A 138 -1.35 3.95 16.86
C MET A 138 -0.97 4.95 15.78
N LYS A 139 0.33 5.22 15.57
CA LYS A 139 0.81 6.10 14.49
C LYS A 139 0.36 5.59 13.12
N GLN A 140 0.43 4.28 12.90
CA GLN A 140 -0.01 3.67 11.65
C GLN A 140 -1.50 3.85 11.41
N ARG A 141 -2.35 3.63 12.43
CA ARG A 141 -3.79 3.90 12.33
C ARG A 141 -4.08 5.36 11.99
N VAL A 142 -3.37 6.30 12.61
CA VAL A 142 -3.51 7.74 12.31
C VAL A 142 -3.11 8.03 10.86
N ALA A 143 -2.01 7.44 10.36
CA ALA A 143 -1.58 7.60 8.98
C ALA A 143 -2.61 7.06 7.97
N ILE A 144 -3.20 5.90 8.25
CA ILE A 144 -4.29 5.33 7.44
C ILE A 144 -5.52 6.26 7.49
N CYS A 145 -5.97 6.69 8.69
CA CYS A 145 -7.09 7.62 8.83
C CYS A 145 -6.85 8.94 8.08
N ARG A 146 -5.65 9.50 8.17
CA ARG A 146 -5.27 10.72 7.45
C ARG A 146 -5.45 10.57 5.94
N THR A 147 -5.01 9.43 5.41
CA THR A 147 -5.13 9.14 3.98
C THR A 147 -6.59 8.89 3.58
N LEU A 148 -7.34 8.13 4.36
CA LEU A 148 -8.76 7.84 4.10
C LEU A 148 -9.66 9.08 4.23
N ALA A 149 -9.25 10.08 5.02
CA ALA A 149 -10.05 11.27 5.31
C ALA A 149 -10.45 12.00 4.03
N TYR A 150 -9.50 12.28 3.14
CA TYR A 150 -9.75 13.02 1.91
C TYR A 150 -10.28 12.15 0.74
N ARG A 151 -10.65 10.90 1.03
CA ARG A 151 -11.34 9.97 0.11
C ARG A 151 -10.64 9.79 -1.24
N PRO A 152 -9.36 9.39 -1.26
CA PRO A 152 -8.68 9.09 -2.51
C PRO A 152 -9.38 7.91 -3.22
N LYS A 153 -9.27 7.85 -4.55
CA LYS A 153 -9.74 6.70 -5.32
C LYS A 153 -8.82 5.49 -5.17
N ILE A 154 -7.52 5.76 -5.05
CA ILE A 154 -6.46 4.75 -5.00
C ILE A 154 -5.68 4.91 -3.69
N LEU A 155 -5.47 3.81 -2.98
CA LEU A 155 -4.58 3.73 -1.83
C LEU A 155 -3.26 3.09 -2.25
N LEU A 156 -2.16 3.76 -1.94
CA LEU A 156 -0.79 3.30 -2.21
C LEU A 156 -0.10 3.03 -0.87
N MET A 157 0.09 1.75 -0.53
CA MET A 157 0.59 1.35 0.78
C MET A 157 1.96 0.70 0.66
N ASP A 158 2.98 1.34 1.24
CA ASP A 158 4.35 0.86 1.23
C ASP A 158 4.71 0.23 2.58
N GLU A 159 4.71 -1.10 2.63
CA GLU A 159 5.01 -1.92 3.82
C GLU A 159 4.36 -1.39 5.13
N PRO A 160 3.04 -1.11 5.14
CA PRO A 160 2.42 -0.36 6.23
C PRO A 160 2.46 -1.07 7.58
N PHE A 161 2.79 -2.37 7.60
CA PHE A 161 2.82 -3.17 8.82
C PHE A 161 4.22 -3.66 9.21
N GLY A 162 5.26 -3.29 8.44
CA GLY A 162 6.62 -3.79 8.62
C GLY A 162 7.24 -3.51 9.99
N ALA A 163 6.97 -2.34 10.57
CA ALA A 163 7.54 -1.90 11.84
C ALA A 163 6.70 -2.32 13.08
N LEU A 164 5.69 -3.19 12.92
CA LEU A 164 4.76 -3.54 13.98
C LEU A 164 5.03 -4.92 14.56
N ASP A 165 4.76 -5.09 15.87
CA ASP A 165 4.73 -6.40 16.50
C ASP A 165 3.62 -7.28 15.91
N ALA A 166 3.75 -8.62 16.08
CA ALA A 166 2.86 -9.58 15.44
C ALA A 166 1.37 -9.40 15.79
N HIS A 167 1.05 -9.13 17.06
CA HIS A 167 -0.34 -8.93 17.50
C HIS A 167 -0.96 -7.66 16.93
N THR A 168 -0.23 -6.56 16.98
CA THR A 168 -0.66 -5.28 16.42
C THR A 168 -0.83 -5.39 14.90
N ARG A 169 0.08 -6.09 14.22
CA ARG A 169 0.01 -6.33 12.77
C ARG A 169 -1.27 -7.06 12.39
N VAL A 170 -1.56 -8.20 13.00
CA VAL A 170 -2.78 -9.00 12.74
C VAL A 170 -4.04 -8.16 12.92
N ARG A 171 -4.10 -7.39 14.01
CA ARG A 171 -5.25 -6.53 14.28
C ARG A 171 -5.42 -5.45 13.21
N LEU A 172 -4.33 -4.81 12.79
CA LEU A 172 -4.39 -3.75 11.77
C LEU A 172 -4.70 -4.27 10.38
N GLN A 173 -4.29 -5.49 10.05
CA GLN A 173 -4.69 -6.14 8.79
C GLN A 173 -6.19 -6.37 8.75
N ASN A 174 -6.79 -6.85 9.85
CA ASN A 174 -8.25 -7.00 9.95
C ASN A 174 -8.95 -5.63 9.86
N ASP A 175 -8.50 -4.65 10.65
CA ASP A 175 -9.04 -3.28 10.64
C ASP A 175 -9.00 -2.69 9.20
N LEU A 176 -7.88 -2.87 8.47
CA LEU A 176 -7.74 -2.41 7.10
C LEU A 176 -8.70 -3.12 6.15
N LEU A 177 -8.84 -4.43 6.28
CA LEU A 177 -9.73 -5.22 5.44
C LEU A 177 -11.19 -4.82 5.67
N ASP A 178 -11.61 -4.67 6.93
CA ASP A 178 -12.95 -4.19 7.30
C ASP A 178 -13.27 -2.80 6.71
N ILE A 179 -12.29 -1.89 6.77
CA ILE A 179 -12.42 -0.55 6.19
C ILE A 179 -12.55 -0.64 4.67
N TRP A 180 -11.68 -1.44 4.04
CA TRP A 180 -11.65 -1.59 2.59
C TRP A 180 -12.93 -2.27 2.06
N GLU A 181 -13.45 -3.30 2.73
CA GLU A 181 -14.67 -3.99 2.32
C GLU A 181 -15.91 -3.08 2.32
N ARG A 182 -15.93 -2.04 3.15
CA ARG A 182 -17.02 -1.04 3.20
C ARG A 182 -16.99 -0.06 2.03
N ASP A 183 -15.81 0.34 1.55
CA ASP A 183 -15.65 1.44 0.57
C ASP A 183 -14.89 1.01 -0.70
N ARG A 184 -14.53 -0.27 -0.85
CA ARG A 184 -13.95 -0.90 -2.05
C ARG A 184 -13.05 0.01 -2.89
N LYS A 185 -12.09 0.66 -2.26
CA LYS A 185 -11.09 1.48 -2.98
C LYS A 185 -10.10 0.60 -3.72
N THR A 186 -9.55 1.09 -4.82
CA THR A 186 -8.42 0.43 -5.48
C THR A 186 -7.19 0.53 -4.58
N VAL A 187 -6.51 -0.59 -4.32
CA VAL A 187 -5.33 -0.65 -3.45
C VAL A 187 -4.15 -1.27 -4.17
N LEU A 188 -3.01 -0.59 -4.13
CA LEU A 188 -1.69 -1.18 -4.36
C LEU A 188 -0.96 -1.27 -3.04
N PHE A 189 -0.61 -2.49 -2.66
CA PHE A 189 -0.06 -2.81 -1.34
C PHE A 189 1.30 -3.49 -1.49
N VAL A 190 2.35 -2.83 -1.08
CA VAL A 190 3.70 -3.41 -1.06
C VAL A 190 3.91 -4.15 0.26
N THR A 191 4.39 -5.36 0.17
CA THR A 191 4.79 -6.17 1.32
C THR A 191 5.90 -7.16 0.96
N HIS A 192 6.60 -7.67 1.97
CA HIS A 192 7.50 -8.80 1.85
C HIS A 192 6.92 -10.09 2.48
N SER A 193 5.72 -10.02 3.07
CA SER A 193 5.04 -11.16 3.68
C SER A 193 4.05 -11.79 2.70
N VAL A 194 4.28 -13.05 2.36
CA VAL A 194 3.38 -13.85 1.52
C VAL A 194 2.00 -13.99 2.16
N GLU A 195 1.97 -14.27 3.47
CA GLU A 195 0.71 -14.40 4.21
C GLU A 195 -0.13 -13.11 4.16
N GLU A 196 0.51 -11.92 4.29
CA GLU A 196 -0.19 -10.63 4.16
C GLU A 196 -0.79 -10.47 2.76
N ALA A 197 0.01 -10.75 1.73
CA ALA A 197 -0.42 -10.64 0.35
C ALA A 197 -1.62 -11.54 0.05
N VAL A 198 -1.57 -12.81 0.44
CA VAL A 198 -2.67 -13.77 0.23
C VAL A 198 -3.89 -13.41 1.07
N PHE A 199 -3.69 -12.95 2.33
CA PHE A 199 -4.79 -12.59 3.22
C PHE A 199 -5.57 -11.38 2.73
N LEU A 200 -4.89 -10.35 2.22
CA LEU A 200 -5.53 -9.07 1.91
C LEU A 200 -6.04 -8.96 0.47
N SER A 201 -5.35 -9.60 -0.51
CA SER A 201 -5.46 -9.20 -1.91
C SER A 201 -6.40 -10.06 -2.74
N ASP A 202 -6.92 -9.46 -3.81
CA ASP A 202 -7.61 -10.17 -4.89
C ASP A 202 -6.60 -10.74 -5.89
N ARG A 203 -5.45 -10.03 -6.07
CA ARG A 203 -4.31 -10.51 -6.88
C ARG A 203 -2.99 -10.17 -6.21
N VAL A 204 -2.00 -11.04 -6.44
CA VAL A 204 -0.61 -10.85 -6.00
C VAL A 204 0.29 -10.77 -7.23
N LEU A 205 0.97 -9.64 -7.38
CA LEU A 205 2.05 -9.48 -8.36
C LEU A 205 3.36 -9.88 -7.68
N VAL A 206 4.01 -10.92 -8.17
CA VAL A 206 5.33 -11.37 -7.70
C VAL A 206 6.40 -10.77 -8.61
N MET A 207 7.38 -10.09 -8.01
CA MET A 207 8.51 -9.46 -8.72
C MET A 207 9.79 -10.29 -8.59
N THR A 208 10.61 -10.27 -9.64
CA THR A 208 11.97 -10.83 -9.64
C THR A 208 12.92 -9.99 -8.77
N ARG A 209 14.16 -10.46 -8.55
CA ARG A 209 15.26 -9.63 -8.00
C ARG A 209 15.59 -8.48 -8.96
N ALA A 210 16.36 -7.50 -8.46
CA ALA A 210 16.77 -6.34 -9.26
C ALA A 210 17.60 -6.74 -10.50
N PRO A 211 17.33 -6.17 -11.69
CA PRO A 211 16.22 -5.26 -11.98
C PRO A 211 14.86 -5.96 -11.88
N GLY A 212 13.94 -5.34 -11.11
CA GLY A 212 12.64 -5.96 -10.86
C GLY A 212 11.78 -6.03 -12.12
N GLN A 213 11.25 -7.20 -12.40
CA GLN A 213 10.28 -7.51 -13.46
C GLN A 213 9.06 -8.22 -12.86
N VAL A 214 7.98 -8.28 -13.62
CA VAL A 214 6.85 -9.13 -13.25
C VAL A 214 7.24 -10.59 -13.48
N LYS A 215 7.33 -11.37 -12.40
CA LYS A 215 7.54 -12.82 -12.49
C LYS A 215 6.23 -13.52 -12.78
N GLU A 216 5.20 -13.22 -11.99
CA GLU A 216 3.87 -13.78 -12.13
C GLU A 216 2.81 -12.88 -11.48
N ILE A 217 1.56 -12.98 -11.95
CA ILE A 217 0.39 -12.33 -11.36
C ILE A 217 -0.62 -13.43 -11.00
N ILE A 218 -0.83 -13.63 -9.70
CA ILE A 218 -1.63 -14.71 -9.15
C ILE A 218 -2.98 -14.16 -8.68
N THR A 219 -4.07 -14.72 -9.17
CA THR A 219 -5.42 -14.41 -8.67
C THR A 219 -5.70 -15.22 -7.42
N ILE A 220 -6.10 -14.54 -6.34
CA ILE A 220 -6.42 -15.14 -5.05
C ILE A 220 -7.93 -15.38 -4.97
N ASP A 221 -8.35 -16.54 -5.42
CA ASP A 221 -9.75 -16.95 -5.38
C ASP A 221 -10.12 -17.52 -3.99
N LEU A 222 -10.19 -16.63 -3.00
CA LEU A 222 -10.67 -16.90 -1.64
C LEU A 222 -11.91 -16.05 -1.36
N PRO A 223 -12.95 -16.61 -0.72
CA PRO A 223 -14.18 -15.89 -0.45
C PRO A 223 -13.95 -14.66 0.46
N ARG A 224 -14.83 -13.68 0.34
CA ARG A 224 -14.91 -12.52 1.22
C ARG A 224 -16.27 -12.50 1.94
N PRO A 225 -16.42 -11.95 3.16
CA PRO A 225 -15.34 -11.38 3.98
C PRO A 225 -14.34 -12.44 4.44
N ARG A 226 -13.07 -12.07 4.56
CA ARG A 226 -12.01 -12.98 4.97
C ARG A 226 -11.85 -12.99 6.49
N ASN A 227 -12.03 -14.16 7.09
CA ASN A 227 -11.76 -14.40 8.51
C ASN A 227 -10.40 -15.09 8.66
N ARG A 228 -9.47 -14.46 9.38
CA ARG A 228 -8.11 -15.01 9.53
C ARG A 228 -8.10 -16.38 10.20
N ALA A 229 -8.93 -16.60 11.23
CA ALA A 229 -8.97 -17.89 11.94
C ALA A 229 -9.45 -19.03 11.03
N GLU A 230 -10.42 -18.75 10.17
CA GLU A 230 -10.93 -19.72 9.18
C GLU A 230 -9.92 -20.00 8.08
N LEU A 231 -9.21 -18.95 7.61
CA LEU A 231 -8.21 -19.11 6.55
C LEU A 231 -6.98 -19.88 7.00
N LEU A 232 -6.55 -19.76 8.26
CA LEU A 232 -5.40 -20.52 8.78
C LEU A 232 -5.58 -22.04 8.69
N VAL A 233 -6.80 -22.55 8.69
CA VAL A 233 -7.13 -23.98 8.52
C VAL A 233 -7.64 -24.30 7.11
N ASN A 234 -7.71 -23.32 6.24
CA ASN A 234 -8.18 -23.47 4.86
C ASN A 234 -7.04 -23.95 3.96
N ARG A 235 -7.21 -25.14 3.35
CA ARG A 235 -6.19 -25.75 2.50
C ARG A 235 -5.83 -24.87 1.29
N LYS A 236 -6.79 -24.25 0.64
CA LYS A 236 -6.57 -23.40 -0.53
C LYS A 236 -5.73 -22.16 -0.17
N TYR A 237 -5.94 -21.58 1.03
CA TYR A 237 -5.09 -20.49 1.53
C TYR A 237 -3.65 -20.96 1.75
N GLN A 238 -3.46 -22.14 2.37
CA GLN A 238 -2.14 -22.71 2.60
C GLN A 238 -1.42 -23.05 1.29
N ASP A 239 -2.14 -23.60 0.31
CA ASP A 239 -1.59 -23.90 -1.04
C ASP A 239 -1.09 -22.60 -1.71
N TYR A 240 -1.85 -21.48 -1.67
CA TYR A 240 -1.38 -20.19 -2.19
C TYR A 240 -0.11 -19.71 -1.50
N VAL A 241 -0.06 -19.79 -0.16
CA VAL A 241 1.13 -19.35 0.61
C VAL A 241 2.35 -20.16 0.19
N VAL A 242 2.25 -21.49 0.20
CA VAL A 242 3.36 -22.40 -0.16
C VAL A 242 3.83 -22.19 -1.60
N ASP A 243 2.91 -22.03 -2.54
CA ASP A 243 3.27 -21.87 -3.96
C ASP A 243 3.96 -20.52 -4.20
N ILE A 244 3.48 -19.44 -3.58
CA ILE A 244 4.10 -18.13 -3.70
C ILE A 244 5.48 -18.11 -3.00
N GLU A 245 5.64 -18.74 -1.83
CA GLU A 245 6.93 -18.88 -1.15
C GLU A 245 7.95 -19.59 -2.04
N LYS A 246 7.59 -20.74 -2.66
CA LYS A 246 8.45 -21.43 -3.60
C LYS A 246 8.87 -20.54 -4.78
N MET A 247 7.96 -19.70 -5.29
CA MET A 247 8.30 -18.75 -6.36
C MET A 247 9.32 -17.70 -5.90
N MET A 248 9.24 -17.27 -4.64
CA MET A 248 10.16 -16.30 -4.04
C MET A 248 11.56 -16.88 -3.76
N GLU A 249 11.64 -18.19 -3.44
CA GLU A 249 12.89 -18.88 -3.08
C GLU A 249 13.66 -19.41 -4.30
N ASN A 250 13.08 -19.40 -5.52
CA ASN A 250 13.65 -20.11 -6.68
C ASN A 250 15.02 -19.52 -7.09
N PRO A 251 16.12 -20.34 -7.03
CA PRO A 251 17.50 -19.91 -7.29
C PRO A 251 17.77 -19.46 -8.73
N ALA A 252 16.86 -19.72 -9.68
CA ALA A 252 17.00 -19.30 -11.07
C ALA A 252 17.15 -17.79 -11.25
N ASP A 253 16.77 -16.98 -10.22
CA ASP A 253 16.93 -15.54 -10.22
C ASP A 253 18.36 -15.10 -9.73
N GLU A 254 19.26 -16.05 -9.42
CA GLU A 254 20.64 -15.77 -8.93
C GLU A 254 21.70 -15.69 -10.05
N ALA A 255 21.33 -16.04 -11.29
CA ALA A 255 22.26 -16.16 -12.42
C ALA A 255 22.09 -15.01 -13.43
N HIS A 256 22.37 -13.75 -12.97
CA HIS A 256 22.71 -12.66 -13.93
C HIS A 256 23.55 -11.57 -13.24
#